data_c8aa6cbf6cb14bfc9e00d59f3e9b92b8
#
_entry.id   c8aa6cbf6cb14bfc9e00d59f3e9b92b8
#
_cell.length_a   1.000
_cell.length_b   1.000
_cell.length_c   1.000
_cell.angle_alpha   90.00
_cell.angle_beta   90.00
_cell.angle_gamma   90.00
#
_symmetry.space_group_name_H-M   'P 1'
#
loop_
_entity.id
_entity.type
_entity.pdbx_description
1 polymer ?
#
loop_
_entity_poly.entity_id
_entity_poly.type
_entity_poly.pdbx_seq_one_letter_code
_entity_poly.pdbx_strand_id
1 'polypeptide(L)'
;MFDITLIHHASGFTFWAIVILFCVQIITILCSMFGHLFVFGSTGGFWQYVNKVAQVTNWNFWIVICAFLFLILSLSSGLLGFGEALVWIFYALFSLGSFLLVVCPDPGTEKMIHDPFWGAVIYLVMIVVIYAIIWGLAFSIMINL
;
A
#
# COMPACT_ATOMS: atom_id res chain seq x y z
N MET A 1 8.51 33.15 -19.56
CA MET A 1 7.38 33.32 -18.64
C MET A 1 6.91 31.92 -18.24
N PHE A 2 7.27 31.47 -17.07
CA PHE A 2 6.81 30.17 -16.56
C PHE A 2 5.31 30.26 -16.33
N ASP A 3 4.58 29.37 -16.97
CA ASP A 3 3.12 29.38 -16.96
C ASP A 3 2.63 28.94 -15.58
N ILE A 4 2.15 29.89 -14.79
CA ILE A 4 1.63 29.66 -13.43
C ILE A 4 0.50 28.63 -13.44
N THR A 5 -0.20 28.50 -14.56
CA THR A 5 -1.27 27.50 -14.75
C THR A 5 -0.71 26.07 -14.75
N LEU A 6 0.45 25.83 -15.34
CA LEU A 6 1.12 24.52 -15.33
C LEU A 6 1.55 24.09 -13.92
N ILE A 7 2.04 25.05 -13.12
CA ILE A 7 2.42 24.79 -11.73
C ILE A 7 1.20 24.44 -10.88
N HIS A 8 0.07 25.10 -11.10
CA HIS A 8 -1.18 24.83 -10.40
C HIS A 8 -1.75 23.42 -10.72
N HIS A 9 -1.69 23.02 -11.99
CA HIS A 9 -2.11 21.68 -12.39
C HIS A 9 -1.17 20.59 -11.86
N ALA A 10 0.14 20.82 -11.89
CA ALA A 10 1.13 19.88 -11.35
C ALA A 10 0.98 19.70 -9.83
N SER A 11 0.73 20.78 -9.08
CA SER A 11 0.53 20.70 -7.63
C SER A 11 -0.78 19.98 -7.27
N GLY A 12 -1.85 20.19 -8.01
CA GLY A 12 -3.11 19.50 -7.85
C GLY A 12 -2.98 17.99 -8.10
N PHE A 13 -2.32 17.62 -9.18
CA PHE A 13 -2.05 16.22 -9.51
C PHE A 13 -1.22 15.53 -8.44
N THR A 14 -0.16 16.16 -7.95
CA THR A 14 0.71 15.60 -6.90
C THR A 14 -0.06 15.42 -5.60
N PHE A 15 -0.90 16.36 -5.21
CA PHE A 15 -1.74 16.24 -4.01
C PHE A 15 -2.69 15.05 -4.11
N TRP A 16 -3.41 14.91 -5.22
CA TRP A 16 -4.32 13.79 -5.43
C TRP A 16 -3.59 12.43 -5.48
N ALA A 17 -2.42 12.39 -6.09
CA ALA A 17 -1.60 11.19 -6.10
C ALA A 17 -1.21 10.75 -4.68
N ILE A 18 -0.79 11.67 -3.82
CA ILE A 18 -0.46 11.38 -2.41
C ILE A 18 -1.69 10.86 -1.66
N VAL A 19 -2.85 11.50 -1.83
CA VAL A 19 -4.11 11.07 -1.19
C VAL A 19 -4.49 9.66 -1.63
N ILE A 20 -4.43 9.36 -2.92
CA ILE A 20 -4.74 8.03 -3.46
C ILE A 20 -3.79 6.97 -2.90
N LEU A 21 -2.49 7.25 -2.87
CA LEU A 21 -1.49 6.33 -2.34
C LEU A 21 -1.73 6.03 -0.85
N PHE A 22 -2.09 7.05 -0.08
CA PHE A 22 -2.40 6.88 1.34
C PHE A 22 -3.68 6.05 1.54
N CYS A 23 -4.72 6.32 0.75
CA CYS A 23 -5.96 5.52 0.77
C CYS A 23 -5.70 4.05 0.42
N VAL A 24 -4.88 3.79 -0.59
CA VAL A 24 -4.48 2.43 -0.99
C VAL A 24 -3.79 1.69 0.15
N GLN A 25 -2.91 2.34 0.88
CA GLN A 25 -2.23 1.73 2.04
C GLN A 25 -3.22 1.38 3.15
N ILE A 26 -4.13 2.29 3.51
CA ILE A 26 -5.15 2.04 4.53
C ILE A 26 -6.05 0.87 4.12
N ILE A 27 -6.48 0.83 2.87
CA ILE A 27 -7.33 -0.24 2.34
C ILE A 27 -6.60 -1.58 2.39
N THR A 28 -5.32 -1.63 2.04
CA THR A 28 -4.50 -2.84 2.11
C THR A 28 -4.40 -3.36 3.55
N ILE A 29 -4.21 -2.47 4.52
CA ILE A 29 -4.20 -2.81 5.95
C ILE A 29 -5.56 -3.37 6.38
N LEU A 30 -6.67 -2.74 5.98
CA LEU A 30 -8.02 -3.22 6.31
C LEU A 30 -8.30 -4.59 5.71
N CYS A 31 -7.96 -4.83 4.45
CA CYS A 31 -8.11 -6.14 3.81
C CYS A 31 -7.30 -7.22 4.54
N SER A 32 -6.05 -6.91 4.91
CA SER A 32 -5.20 -7.79 5.70
C SER A 32 -5.80 -8.07 7.08
N MET A 33 -6.34 -7.04 7.74
CA MET A 33 -7.01 -7.18 9.03
C MET A 33 -8.21 -8.13 8.97
N PHE A 34 -9.03 -8.04 7.93
CA PHE A 34 -10.16 -8.96 7.72
C PHE A 34 -9.69 -10.40 7.49
N GLY A 35 -8.68 -10.60 6.65
CA GLY A 35 -8.09 -11.92 6.44
C GLY A 35 -7.52 -12.52 7.72
N HIS A 36 -6.80 -11.73 8.50
CA HIS A 36 -6.26 -12.13 9.80
C HIS A 36 -7.37 -12.44 10.82
N LEU A 37 -8.42 -11.62 10.87
CA LEU A 37 -9.59 -11.87 11.71
C LEU A 37 -10.25 -13.22 11.38
N PHE A 38 -10.36 -13.55 10.11
CA PHE A 38 -10.92 -14.83 9.67
C PHE A 38 -10.07 -16.02 10.13
N VAL A 39 -8.75 -15.94 9.99
CA VAL A 39 -7.84 -17.04 10.32
C VAL A 39 -7.68 -17.22 11.83
N PHE A 40 -7.53 -16.14 12.58
CA PHE A 40 -7.18 -16.15 14.01
C PHE A 40 -8.33 -15.78 14.95
N GLY A 41 -9.45 -15.29 14.43
CA GLY A 41 -10.66 -14.96 15.19
C GLY A 41 -10.59 -13.65 15.99
N SER A 42 -9.42 -13.05 16.17
CA SER A 42 -9.26 -11.75 16.81
C SER A 42 -8.04 -11.01 16.27
N THR A 43 -8.18 -9.71 16.08
CA THR A 43 -7.08 -8.84 15.60
C THR A 43 -6.61 -7.85 16.66
N GLY A 44 -7.30 -7.78 17.81
CA GLY A 44 -7.18 -6.65 18.70
C GLY A 44 -7.81 -5.38 18.10
N GLY A 45 -7.42 -4.22 18.57
CA GLY A 45 -7.86 -2.95 17.99
C GLY A 45 -7.17 -2.65 16.65
N PHE A 46 -7.78 -1.78 15.84
CA PHE A 46 -7.22 -1.34 14.56
C PHE A 46 -5.76 -0.84 14.69
N TRP A 47 -5.49 -0.02 15.68
CA TRP A 47 -4.15 0.52 15.93
C TRP A 47 -3.13 -0.54 16.33
N GLN A 48 -3.55 -1.57 17.05
CA GLN A 48 -2.67 -2.70 17.37
C GLN A 48 -2.30 -3.47 16.12
N TYR A 49 -3.25 -3.66 15.21
CA TYR A 49 -2.98 -4.31 13.92
C TYR A 49 -2.08 -3.46 13.02
N VAL A 50 -2.32 -2.15 12.95
CA VAL A 50 -1.43 -1.21 12.23
C VAL A 50 0.00 -1.30 12.76
N ASN A 51 0.17 -1.42 14.06
CA ASN A 51 1.49 -1.58 14.67
C ASN A 51 2.16 -2.91 14.27
N LYS A 52 1.41 -4.00 14.19
CA LYS A 52 1.93 -5.29 13.67
C LYS A 52 2.38 -5.16 12.21
N VAL A 53 1.58 -4.53 11.36
CA VAL A 53 1.95 -4.25 9.96
C VAL A 53 3.23 -3.41 9.90
N ALA A 54 3.31 -2.37 10.71
CA ALA A 54 4.50 -1.51 10.77
C ALA A 54 5.76 -2.28 11.19
N GLN A 55 5.66 -3.19 12.15
CA GLN A 55 6.79 -4.04 12.58
C GLN A 55 7.30 -4.93 11.45
N VAL A 56 6.39 -5.57 10.70
CA VAL A 56 6.76 -6.46 9.59
C VAL A 56 7.33 -5.67 8.41
N THR A 57 6.83 -4.45 8.20
CA THR A 57 7.21 -3.60 7.05
C THR A 57 8.26 -2.54 7.39
N ASN A 58 8.84 -2.58 8.59
CA ASN A 58 9.78 -1.56 9.06
C ASN A 58 10.99 -1.34 8.13
N TRP A 59 11.50 -2.41 7.51
CA TRP A 59 12.59 -2.32 6.54
C TRP A 59 12.24 -1.51 5.29
N ASN A 60 10.96 -1.42 4.95
CA ASN A 60 10.48 -0.64 3.81
C ASN A 60 10.73 0.87 3.97
N PHE A 61 10.88 1.35 5.20
CA PHE A 61 11.23 2.74 5.46
C PHE A 61 12.53 3.18 4.76
N TRP A 62 13.54 2.32 4.78
CA TRP A 62 14.80 2.58 4.10
C TRP A 62 14.66 2.61 2.58
N ILE A 63 13.80 1.75 2.04
CA ILE A 63 13.50 1.73 0.59
C ILE A 63 12.82 3.02 0.16
N VAL A 64 11.89 3.54 0.98
CA VAL A 64 11.21 4.82 0.71
C VAL A 64 12.21 5.98 0.73
N ILE A 65 13.13 6.03 1.70
CA ILE A 65 14.17 7.07 1.75
C ILE A 65 15.05 6.99 0.50
N CYS A 66 15.51 5.81 0.11
CA CYS A 66 16.30 5.63 -1.10
C CYS A 66 15.51 6.05 -2.35
N ALA A 67 14.25 5.64 -2.48
CA ALA A 67 13.38 6.03 -3.59
C ALA A 67 13.24 7.56 -3.68
N PHE A 68 13.01 8.21 -2.55
CA PHE A 68 12.89 9.66 -2.49
C PHE A 68 14.18 10.38 -2.90
N LEU A 69 15.34 9.90 -2.43
CA LEU A 69 16.63 10.45 -2.83
C LEU A 69 16.88 10.29 -4.34
N PHE A 70 16.57 9.12 -4.91
CA PHE A 70 16.71 8.89 -6.35
C PHE A 70 15.75 9.75 -7.17
N LEU A 71 14.52 9.96 -6.70
CA LEU A 71 13.56 10.85 -7.35
C LEU A 71 14.02 12.32 -7.34
N ILE A 72 14.61 12.79 -6.25
CA ILE A 72 15.18 14.13 -6.18
C ILE A 72 16.39 14.26 -7.12
N LEU A 73 17.30 13.31 -7.10
CA LEU A 73 18.49 13.31 -7.96
C LEU A 73 18.16 13.13 -9.44
N SER A 74 17.01 12.55 -9.77
CA SER A 74 16.57 12.29 -11.13
C SER A 74 16.19 13.55 -11.92
N LEU A 75 16.01 14.68 -11.25
CA LEU A 75 15.73 15.97 -11.91
C LEU A 75 16.81 16.38 -12.91
N SER A 76 18.00 15.75 -12.85
CA SER A 76 19.14 16.08 -13.70
C SER A 76 19.71 14.94 -14.55
N SER A 77 19.32 13.66 -14.40
CA SER A 77 20.14 12.57 -14.94
C SER A 77 19.47 11.22 -15.22
N GLY A 78 18.27 11.14 -15.71
CA GLY A 78 17.68 9.87 -16.15
C GLY A 78 17.53 8.76 -15.09
N LEU A 79 17.78 9.05 -13.81
CA LEU A 79 17.60 8.15 -12.67
C LEU A 79 16.13 7.97 -12.27
N LEU A 80 15.21 8.62 -12.98
CA LEU A 80 13.77 8.57 -12.72
C LEU A 80 13.23 7.14 -12.71
N GLY A 81 13.61 6.33 -13.71
CA GLY A 81 13.18 4.94 -13.80
C GLY A 81 13.63 4.08 -12.63
N PHE A 82 14.79 4.40 -12.04
CA PHE A 82 15.27 3.69 -10.85
C PHE A 82 14.46 4.07 -9.61
N GLY A 83 14.13 5.34 -9.44
CA GLY A 83 13.24 5.80 -8.37
C GLY A 83 11.84 5.19 -8.46
N GLU A 84 11.28 5.12 -9.66
CA GLU A 84 9.99 4.44 -9.90
C GLU A 84 10.06 2.95 -9.56
N ALA A 85 11.11 2.25 -9.96
CA ALA A 85 11.31 0.84 -9.64
C ALA A 85 11.36 0.61 -8.12
N LEU A 86 12.02 1.48 -7.36
CA LEU A 86 12.07 1.40 -5.90
C LEU A 86 10.68 1.62 -5.26
N VAL A 87 9.86 2.52 -5.81
CA VAL A 87 8.48 2.71 -5.34
C VAL A 87 7.65 1.44 -5.55
N TRP A 88 7.77 0.79 -6.71
CA TRP A 88 7.09 -0.48 -6.98
C TRP A 88 7.55 -1.60 -6.06
N ILE A 89 8.85 -1.69 -5.78
CA ILE A 89 9.41 -2.65 -4.81
C ILE A 89 8.83 -2.39 -3.42
N PHE A 90 8.75 -1.13 -3.00
CA PHE A 90 8.12 -0.76 -1.72
C PHE A 90 6.68 -1.27 -1.62
N TYR A 91 5.85 -1.04 -2.63
CA TYR A 91 4.47 -1.53 -2.64
C TYR A 91 4.38 -3.05 -2.64
N ALA A 92 5.22 -3.72 -3.40
CA ALA A 92 5.28 -5.17 -3.44
C ALA A 92 5.64 -5.76 -2.07
N LEU A 93 6.65 -5.21 -1.40
CA LEU A 93 7.06 -5.65 -0.06
C LEU A 93 6.03 -5.31 1.02
N PHE A 94 5.37 -4.17 0.91
CA PHE A 94 4.28 -3.81 1.81
C PHE A 94 3.09 -4.76 1.68
N SER A 95 2.70 -5.06 0.45
CA SER A 95 1.63 -6.02 0.17
C SER A 95 1.99 -7.44 0.62
N LEU A 96 3.23 -7.86 0.41
CA LEU A 96 3.73 -9.16 0.88
C LEU A 96 3.75 -9.24 2.40
N GLY A 97 4.21 -8.20 3.09
CA GLY A 97 4.20 -8.13 4.56
C GLY A 97 2.78 -8.21 5.12
N SER A 98 1.84 -7.50 4.52
CA SER A 98 0.42 -7.55 4.89
C SER A 98 -0.19 -8.94 4.64
N PHE A 99 0.19 -9.59 3.55
CA PHE A 99 -0.21 -10.96 3.23
C PHE A 99 0.35 -11.98 4.22
N LEU A 100 1.62 -11.85 4.60
CA LEU A 100 2.25 -12.76 5.56
C LEU A 100 1.57 -12.71 6.93
N LEU A 101 1.09 -11.55 7.37
CA LEU A 101 0.32 -11.43 8.61
C LEU A 101 -1.00 -12.20 8.58
N VAL A 102 -1.58 -12.42 7.39
CA VAL A 102 -2.79 -13.23 7.23
C VAL A 102 -2.48 -14.73 7.32
N VAL A 103 -1.33 -15.15 6.80
CA VAL A 103 -0.99 -16.57 6.59
C VAL A 103 -0.12 -17.13 7.71
N CYS A 104 0.77 -16.32 8.29
CA CYS A 104 1.72 -16.77 9.31
C CYS A 104 1.23 -16.42 10.71
N PRO A 105 1.19 -17.41 11.65
CA PRO A 105 0.90 -17.11 13.04
C PRO A 105 2.04 -16.32 13.68
N ASP A 106 1.67 -15.38 14.54
CA ASP A 106 2.64 -14.77 15.45
C ASP A 106 3.28 -15.86 16.33
N PRO A 107 4.60 -15.92 16.41
CA PRO A 107 5.25 -16.95 17.22
C PRO A 107 4.83 -16.82 18.68
N GLY A 108 3.99 -17.76 19.12
CA GLY A 108 3.74 -18.04 20.53
C GLY A 108 2.37 -17.69 21.11
N THR A 109 1.45 -17.01 20.40
CA THR A 109 0.23 -16.49 21.06
C THR A 109 -1.09 -16.69 20.32
N GLU A 110 -1.11 -16.99 19.04
CA GLU A 110 -2.35 -17.08 18.28
C GLU A 110 -2.58 -18.50 17.73
N LYS A 111 -3.75 -19.07 18.07
CA LYS A 111 -4.21 -20.34 17.50
C LYS A 111 -5.02 -20.03 16.24
N MET A 112 -4.70 -20.72 15.15
CA MET A 112 -5.49 -20.67 13.92
C MET A 112 -6.85 -21.34 14.17
N ILE A 113 -7.93 -20.61 13.89
CA ILE A 113 -9.31 -21.11 13.96
C ILE A 113 -9.70 -21.71 12.60
N HIS A 114 -9.26 -21.09 11.51
CA HIS A 114 -9.53 -21.53 10.15
C HIS A 114 -8.23 -21.73 9.38
N ASP A 115 -8.32 -22.45 8.27
CA ASP A 115 -7.18 -22.67 7.38
C ASP A 115 -6.67 -21.33 6.80
N PRO A 116 -5.37 -21.03 6.94
CA PRO A 116 -4.76 -19.82 6.40
C PRO A 116 -4.93 -19.66 4.88
N PHE A 117 -5.11 -20.75 4.16
CA PHE A 117 -5.41 -20.70 2.72
C PHE A 117 -6.66 -19.88 2.41
N TRP A 118 -7.75 -20.10 3.16
CA TRP A 118 -8.99 -19.33 2.96
C TRP A 118 -8.85 -17.88 3.38
N GLY A 119 -8.07 -17.60 4.41
CA GLY A 119 -7.72 -16.23 4.78
C GLY A 119 -6.96 -15.50 3.66
N ALA A 120 -6.00 -16.18 3.04
CA ALA A 120 -5.28 -15.67 1.89
C ALA A 120 -6.20 -15.40 0.69
N VAL A 121 -7.13 -16.31 0.41
CA VAL A 121 -8.13 -16.15 -0.67
C VAL A 121 -9.02 -14.94 -0.40
N ILE A 122 -9.54 -14.78 0.82
CA ILE A 122 -10.36 -13.62 1.21
C ILE A 122 -9.57 -12.32 1.02
N TYR A 123 -8.35 -12.27 1.50
CA TYR A 123 -7.48 -11.10 1.36
C TYR A 123 -7.25 -10.72 -0.12
N LEU A 124 -6.89 -11.69 -0.94
CA LEU A 124 -6.63 -11.46 -2.38
C LEU A 124 -7.89 -11.03 -3.13
N VAL A 125 -9.02 -11.67 -2.88
CA VAL A 125 -10.29 -11.29 -3.50
C VAL A 125 -10.70 -9.88 -3.11
N MET A 126 -10.60 -9.53 -1.83
CA MET A 126 -10.92 -8.18 -1.36
C MET A 126 -10.01 -7.13 -1.99
N ILE A 127 -8.70 -7.38 -2.06
CA ILE A 127 -7.75 -6.45 -2.70
C ILE A 127 -8.08 -6.26 -4.17
N VAL A 128 -8.30 -7.35 -4.92
CA VAL A 128 -8.60 -7.27 -6.36
C VAL A 128 -9.88 -6.48 -6.61
N VAL A 129 -10.95 -6.75 -5.86
CA VAL A 129 -12.23 -6.04 -5.98
C VAL A 129 -12.08 -4.55 -5.67
N ILE A 130 -11.41 -4.22 -4.56
CA ILE A 130 -11.25 -2.83 -4.13
C ILE A 130 -10.35 -2.06 -5.10
N TYR A 131 -9.27 -2.66 -5.57
CA TYR A 131 -8.40 -2.01 -6.56
C TYR A 131 -9.12 -1.82 -7.90
N ALA A 132 -9.94 -2.76 -8.34
CA ALA A 132 -10.77 -2.60 -9.53
C ALA A 132 -11.73 -1.41 -9.40
N ILE A 133 -12.35 -1.23 -8.23
CA ILE A 133 -13.24 -0.10 -7.93
C ILE A 133 -12.44 1.21 -7.94
N ILE A 134 -11.29 1.28 -7.28
CA ILE A 134 -10.44 2.48 -7.22
C ILE A 134 -9.97 2.88 -8.61
N TRP A 135 -9.50 1.92 -9.42
CA TRP A 135 -9.10 2.17 -10.80
C TRP A 135 -10.26 2.66 -11.67
N GLY A 136 -11.44 2.06 -11.53
CA GLY A 136 -12.64 2.50 -12.23
C GLY A 136 -13.02 3.94 -11.88
N LEU A 137 -12.99 4.29 -10.60
CA LEU A 137 -13.26 5.67 -10.14
C LEU A 137 -12.19 6.66 -10.61
N ALA A 138 -10.91 6.30 -10.49
CA ALA A 138 -9.81 7.15 -10.96
C ALA A 138 -9.90 7.42 -12.45
N PHE A 139 -10.20 6.39 -13.24
CA PHE A 139 -10.40 6.52 -14.68
C PHE A 139 -11.59 7.40 -15.03
N SER A 140 -12.71 7.24 -14.33
CA SER A 140 -13.91 8.07 -14.50
C SER A 140 -13.64 9.54 -14.19
N ILE A 141 -12.87 9.83 -13.13
CA ILE A 141 -12.48 11.20 -12.78
C ILE A 141 -11.58 11.80 -13.86
N MET A 142 -10.61 11.03 -14.37
CA MET A 142 -9.69 11.51 -15.41
C MET A 142 -10.39 11.84 -16.74
N ILE A 143 -11.44 11.08 -17.10
CA ILE A 143 -12.22 11.35 -18.32
C ILE A 143 -13.05 12.62 -18.18
N ASN A 144 -13.52 12.94 -16.97
CA ASN A 144 -14.38 14.09 -16.70
C ASN A 144 -13.60 15.38 -16.34
N LEU A 145 -12.29 15.30 -16.25
CA LEU A 145 -11.40 16.47 -16.11
C LEU A 145 -10.97 17.00 -17.47
#